data_7ad8f31a83e168f2ad6f9ce986392c4a
#
_entry.id   7ad8f31a83e168f2ad6f9ce986392c4a
#
_cell.length_a   1.000
_cell.length_b   1.000
_cell.length_c   1.000
_cell.angle_alpha   90.00
_cell.angle_beta   90.00
_cell.angle_gamma   90.00
#
_symmetry.space_group_name_H-M   'P 1'
#
loop_
_entity.id
_entity.type
_entity.pdbx_description
1 polymer ?
#
loop_
_entity_poly.entity_id
_entity_poly.type
_entity_poly.pdbx_seq_one_letter_code
_entity_poly.pdbx_strand_id
1 'polypeptide(L)'
;MTPDPLDTSNELSFLEATSLHLPAYRASMRFKMSLSLVCKRWNAFVKPFLYEFVWISRAQQAKALAHTLLLEFVDGTGSSGRFLRRLHIETPVLERCAPADLHTILEYSPQLTVYTDHQSVQRNRYDIPTDPRCRPERILSLLAHPRSQLRRLSWTNYDDLPFQQRMSPLQQMRTMRLEYLELSSCSPNFRTLFPDLTPGTNINGMVEMPVRLPALKSLKVSVDNDMFAALATWDMPTLRNLSVVSADFSYTGPGFYQFLEAHGRSIRQLELGHSSSIVEEHYLTTPGRPGTRHSFSLARLCPNVTELICSADVEWHWESPDWIAPHVLLPHHPRVELIAIRDIDTRITDALGMGLTGDGSPAFFPLLEQLSSLLRHEAFPALKYLRDLSVESTMLRVRRPHPAVQKFWHRVLSRCQARGVWLEDHDGVNITLRGLKRACLV
;
A
#
# COMPACT_ATOMS: atom_id res chain seq x y z
N MET A 1 -28.71 -1.25 3.33
CA MET A 1 -27.64 -2.22 3.10
C MET A 1 -26.38 -1.57 3.63
N THR A 2 -25.81 -2.04 4.73
CA THR A 2 -24.49 -1.64 5.17
C THR A 2 -23.49 -2.18 4.14
N PRO A 3 -22.54 -1.39 3.64
CA PRO A 3 -21.52 -1.88 2.72
C PRO A 3 -20.79 -3.07 3.38
N ASP A 4 -20.47 -4.09 2.59
CA ASP A 4 -19.70 -5.23 3.06
C ASP A 4 -18.32 -4.69 3.53
N PRO A 5 -17.95 -4.85 4.81
CA PRO A 5 -16.67 -4.36 5.32
C PRO A 5 -15.44 -4.96 4.60
N LEU A 6 -15.65 -5.97 3.78
CA LEU A 6 -14.64 -6.57 2.90
C LEU A 6 -14.65 -6.00 1.48
N ASP A 7 -15.59 -5.10 1.15
CA ASP A 7 -15.66 -4.49 -0.19
C ASP A 7 -14.77 -3.25 -0.29
N THR A 8 -13.49 -3.46 -0.60
CA THR A 8 -12.51 -2.41 -0.89
C THR A 8 -12.45 -2.05 -2.37
N SER A 9 -13.39 -2.54 -3.18
CA SER A 9 -13.33 -2.39 -4.65
C SER A 9 -13.44 -0.94 -5.11
N ASN A 10 -14.07 -0.08 -4.33
CA ASN A 10 -14.27 1.34 -4.64
C ASN A 10 -13.28 2.28 -3.92
N GLU A 11 -12.46 1.76 -2.98
CA GLU A 11 -11.49 2.56 -2.24
C GLU A 11 -10.31 2.90 -3.15
N LEU A 12 -10.20 4.14 -3.52
CA LEU A 12 -9.09 4.67 -4.32
C LEU A 12 -8.17 5.59 -3.49
N SER A 13 -8.67 6.06 -2.34
CA SER A 13 -7.92 6.86 -1.38
C SER A 13 -7.11 5.97 -0.44
N PHE A 14 -5.88 6.36 -0.13
CA PHE A 14 -5.06 5.67 0.86
C PHE A 14 -5.47 5.99 2.30
N LEU A 15 -6.31 7.00 2.53
CA LEU A 15 -6.95 7.28 3.82
C LEU A 15 -7.97 6.20 4.21
N GLU A 16 -8.65 5.65 3.22
CA GLU A 16 -9.72 4.67 3.38
C GLU A 16 -9.22 3.23 3.24
N ALA A 17 -7.91 3.05 3.06
CA ALA A 17 -7.31 1.72 2.88
C ALA A 17 -7.58 0.84 4.10
N THR A 18 -8.67 0.10 4.05
CA THR A 18 -9.04 -0.87 5.09
C THR A 18 -8.07 -2.04 5.03
N SER A 19 -7.40 -2.33 6.12
CA SER A 19 -6.64 -3.56 6.22
C SER A 19 -7.61 -4.74 6.14
N LEU A 20 -7.46 -5.59 5.14
CA LEU A 20 -8.24 -6.81 5.03
C LEU A 20 -7.89 -7.73 6.20
N HIS A 21 -8.89 -8.10 6.99
CA HIS A 21 -8.69 -8.99 8.13
C HIS A 21 -9.05 -10.43 7.78
N LEU A 22 -8.05 -11.29 7.66
CA LEU A 22 -8.25 -12.73 7.41
C LEU A 22 -9.24 -13.41 8.38
N PRO A 23 -9.26 -13.11 9.70
CA PRO A 23 -10.28 -13.64 10.60
C PRO A 23 -11.71 -13.25 10.21
N ALA A 24 -11.96 -12.01 9.82
CA ALA A 24 -13.26 -11.54 9.37
C ALA A 24 -13.70 -12.23 8.07
N TYR A 25 -12.79 -12.35 7.11
CA TYR A 25 -13.03 -13.14 5.89
C TYR A 25 -13.39 -14.59 6.22
N ARG A 26 -12.63 -15.26 7.08
CA ARG A 26 -12.91 -16.64 7.50
C ARG A 26 -14.27 -16.79 8.19
N ALA A 27 -14.67 -15.82 9.03
CA ALA A 27 -15.98 -15.81 9.65
C ALA A 27 -17.11 -15.67 8.60
N SER A 28 -16.97 -14.74 7.66
CA SER A 28 -17.91 -14.56 6.55
C SER A 28 -18.02 -15.82 5.70
N MET A 29 -16.90 -16.46 5.36
CA MET A 29 -16.89 -17.69 4.57
C MET A 29 -17.55 -18.85 5.32
N ARG A 30 -17.31 -19.03 6.62
CA ARG A 30 -18.01 -20.05 7.43
C ARG A 30 -19.52 -19.87 7.38
N PHE A 31 -20.00 -18.62 7.53
CA PHE A 31 -21.42 -18.32 7.43
C PHE A 31 -21.98 -18.63 6.04
N LYS A 32 -21.32 -18.20 4.97
CA LYS A 32 -21.73 -18.51 3.60
C LYS A 32 -21.77 -20.04 3.34
N MET A 33 -20.76 -20.76 3.84
CA MET A 33 -20.72 -22.22 3.72
C MET A 33 -21.87 -22.89 4.50
N SER A 34 -22.19 -22.45 5.72
CA SER A 34 -23.32 -23.01 6.46
C SER A 34 -24.65 -22.83 5.73
N LEU A 35 -24.85 -21.69 5.10
CA LEU A 35 -26.03 -21.46 4.24
C LEU A 35 -26.07 -22.41 3.02
N SER A 36 -24.93 -22.68 2.41
CA SER A 36 -24.87 -23.57 1.25
C SER A 36 -25.22 -25.02 1.58
N LEU A 37 -25.11 -25.43 2.83
CA LEU A 37 -25.42 -26.79 3.29
C LEU A 37 -26.88 -26.98 3.69
N VAL A 38 -27.70 -25.93 3.72
CA VAL A 38 -29.12 -26.02 4.12
C VAL A 38 -29.94 -26.88 3.13
N CYS A 39 -29.84 -26.57 1.85
CA CYS A 39 -30.48 -27.36 0.78
C CYS A 39 -29.90 -27.00 -0.60
N LYS A 40 -30.24 -27.80 -1.63
CA LYS A 40 -29.76 -27.58 -3.02
C LYS A 40 -30.10 -26.17 -3.56
N ARG A 41 -31.29 -25.63 -3.20
CA ARG A 41 -31.72 -24.29 -3.61
C ARG A 41 -30.86 -23.19 -2.94
N TRP A 42 -30.57 -23.34 -1.67
CA TRP A 42 -29.69 -22.45 -0.94
C TRP A 42 -28.25 -22.52 -1.47
N ASN A 43 -27.76 -23.72 -1.75
CA ASN A 43 -26.44 -23.89 -2.36
C ASN A 43 -26.33 -23.14 -3.69
N ALA A 44 -27.31 -23.29 -4.59
CA ALA A 44 -27.32 -22.59 -5.87
C ALA A 44 -27.37 -21.06 -5.69
N PHE A 45 -28.13 -20.57 -4.71
CA PHE A 45 -28.25 -19.15 -4.39
C PHE A 45 -26.95 -18.58 -3.79
N VAL A 46 -26.28 -19.30 -2.91
CA VAL A 46 -25.08 -18.84 -2.19
C VAL A 46 -23.82 -19.01 -3.02
N LYS A 47 -23.80 -19.92 -3.99
CA LYS A 47 -22.63 -20.22 -4.82
C LYS A 47 -21.95 -18.95 -5.41
N PRO A 48 -22.65 -17.99 -6.01
CA PRO A 48 -22.04 -16.73 -6.47
C PRO A 48 -21.29 -15.99 -5.38
N PHE A 49 -21.85 -15.88 -4.18
CA PHE A 49 -21.25 -15.15 -3.06
C PHE A 49 -20.06 -15.88 -2.43
N LEU A 50 -19.99 -17.20 -2.54
CA LEU A 50 -18.83 -17.99 -2.11
C LEU A 50 -17.61 -17.72 -2.97
N TYR A 51 -17.81 -17.54 -4.28
CA TYR A 51 -16.72 -17.36 -5.24
C TYR A 51 -16.46 -15.89 -5.61
N GLU A 52 -17.32 -14.95 -5.23
CA GLU A 52 -17.17 -13.54 -5.58
C GLU A 52 -15.85 -12.93 -5.07
N PHE A 53 -15.49 -13.25 -3.83
CA PHE A 53 -14.22 -12.89 -3.23
C PHE A 53 -13.51 -14.13 -2.70
N VAL A 54 -12.34 -14.40 -3.24
CA VAL A 54 -11.48 -15.50 -2.80
C VAL A 54 -10.19 -14.95 -2.22
N TRP A 55 -9.89 -15.32 -0.98
CA TRP A 55 -8.63 -15.06 -0.32
C TRP A 55 -7.84 -16.36 -0.15
N ILE A 56 -6.71 -16.43 -0.83
CA ILE A 56 -5.78 -17.55 -0.77
C ILE A 56 -4.72 -17.24 0.27
N SER A 57 -4.75 -17.96 1.40
CA SER A 57 -3.78 -17.83 2.47
C SER A 57 -2.81 -19.01 2.57
N ARG A 58 -2.96 -20.03 1.70
CA ARG A 58 -2.09 -21.20 1.58
C ARG A 58 -2.04 -21.69 0.14
N ALA A 59 -0.89 -22.17 -0.33
CA ALA A 59 -0.73 -22.69 -1.69
C ALA A 59 -1.70 -23.82 -2.05
N GLN A 60 -2.02 -24.68 -1.08
CA GLN A 60 -2.99 -25.77 -1.30
C GLN A 60 -4.39 -25.26 -1.66
N GLN A 61 -4.81 -24.08 -1.18
CA GLN A 61 -6.10 -23.49 -1.54
C GLN A 61 -6.10 -23.05 -3.02
N ALA A 62 -4.98 -22.50 -3.52
CA ALA A 62 -4.84 -22.17 -4.93
C ALA A 62 -4.96 -23.42 -5.79
N LYS A 63 -4.25 -24.49 -5.43
CA LYS A 63 -4.30 -25.77 -6.13
C LYS A 63 -5.70 -26.37 -6.13
N ALA A 64 -6.39 -26.38 -4.99
CA ALA A 64 -7.76 -26.88 -4.87
C ALA A 64 -8.74 -26.06 -5.71
N LEU A 65 -8.63 -24.72 -5.70
CA LEU A 65 -9.46 -23.85 -6.52
C LEU A 65 -9.22 -24.10 -8.02
N ALA A 66 -7.96 -24.13 -8.46
CA ALA A 66 -7.59 -24.39 -9.84
C ALA A 66 -8.18 -25.73 -10.33
N HIS A 67 -8.02 -26.79 -9.53
CA HIS A 67 -8.57 -28.12 -9.84
C HIS A 67 -10.11 -28.10 -9.92
N THR A 68 -10.78 -27.42 -8.99
CA THR A 68 -12.24 -27.31 -8.99
C THR A 68 -12.75 -26.61 -10.25
N LEU A 69 -12.13 -25.47 -10.62
CA LEU A 69 -12.54 -24.71 -11.81
C LEU A 69 -12.30 -25.50 -13.10
N LEU A 70 -11.20 -26.24 -13.16
CA LEU A 70 -10.88 -27.10 -14.31
C LEU A 70 -11.88 -28.24 -14.43
N LEU A 71 -12.22 -28.95 -13.35
CA LEU A 71 -13.21 -30.01 -13.35
C LEU A 71 -14.58 -29.51 -13.78
N GLU A 72 -15.06 -28.39 -13.20
CA GLU A 72 -16.35 -27.79 -13.59
C GLU A 72 -16.40 -27.46 -15.10
N PHE A 73 -15.27 -27.03 -15.66
CA PHE A 73 -15.17 -26.75 -17.09
C PHE A 73 -15.24 -28.01 -17.92
N VAL A 74 -14.49 -29.06 -17.54
CA VAL A 74 -14.49 -30.36 -18.25
C VAL A 74 -15.86 -31.04 -18.19
N ASP A 75 -16.53 -30.99 -17.05
CA ASP A 75 -17.84 -31.59 -16.83
C ASP A 75 -19.00 -30.81 -17.48
N GLY A 76 -18.71 -29.60 -18.03
CA GLY A 76 -19.72 -28.74 -18.65
C GLY A 76 -20.77 -28.19 -17.66
N THR A 77 -20.52 -28.29 -16.34
CA THR A 77 -21.46 -27.86 -15.29
C THR A 77 -21.51 -26.34 -15.11
N GLY A 78 -20.70 -25.62 -15.85
CA GLY A 78 -20.54 -24.16 -15.77
C GLY A 78 -19.55 -23.76 -14.70
N SER A 79 -18.52 -23.03 -15.10
CA SER A 79 -17.42 -22.61 -14.20
C SER A 79 -17.87 -21.65 -13.12
N SER A 80 -17.59 -21.98 -11.85
CA SER A 80 -17.74 -21.09 -10.69
C SER A 80 -16.84 -19.85 -10.79
N GLY A 81 -15.77 -19.93 -11.57
CA GLY A 81 -14.86 -18.82 -11.85
C GLY A 81 -15.54 -17.59 -12.49
N ARG A 82 -16.68 -17.78 -13.17
CA ARG A 82 -17.49 -16.67 -13.69
C ARG A 82 -18.00 -15.70 -12.60
N PHE A 83 -18.03 -16.16 -11.34
CA PHE A 83 -18.45 -15.34 -10.21
C PHE A 83 -17.28 -14.66 -9.54
N LEU A 84 -16.02 -15.07 -9.84
CA LEU A 84 -14.83 -14.50 -9.21
C LEU A 84 -14.59 -13.09 -9.70
N ARG A 85 -14.75 -12.14 -8.79
CA ARG A 85 -14.50 -10.71 -9.01
C ARG A 85 -13.25 -10.20 -8.31
N ARG A 86 -12.89 -10.82 -7.18
CA ARG A 86 -11.77 -10.40 -6.35
C ARG A 86 -10.94 -11.61 -5.95
N LEU A 87 -9.66 -11.57 -6.32
CA LEU A 87 -8.66 -12.57 -5.94
C LEU A 87 -7.56 -11.89 -5.14
N HIS A 88 -7.44 -12.29 -3.88
CA HIS A 88 -6.39 -11.84 -2.98
C HIS A 88 -5.51 -13.01 -2.58
N ILE A 89 -4.20 -12.89 -2.81
CA ILE A 89 -3.23 -13.94 -2.53
C ILE A 89 -2.22 -13.41 -1.52
N GLU A 90 -2.22 -14.00 -0.34
CA GLU A 90 -1.33 -13.63 0.76
C GLU A 90 -0.92 -14.91 1.49
N THR A 91 0.15 -15.53 1.04
CA THR A 91 0.67 -16.77 1.62
C THR A 91 1.98 -16.54 2.36
N PRO A 92 2.34 -17.39 3.34
CA PRO A 92 3.66 -17.34 3.96
C PRO A 92 4.77 -17.44 2.91
N VAL A 93 5.90 -16.78 3.15
CA VAL A 93 7.04 -16.71 2.20
C VAL A 93 7.53 -18.09 1.77
N LEU A 94 7.47 -19.08 2.66
CA LEU A 94 7.91 -20.45 2.38
C LEU A 94 6.84 -21.31 1.68
N GLU A 95 5.58 -20.82 1.56
CA GLU A 95 4.44 -21.55 1.02
C GLU A 95 3.81 -20.79 -0.16
N ARG A 96 4.62 -20.50 -1.18
CA ARG A 96 4.15 -19.73 -2.35
C ARG A 96 3.31 -20.57 -3.29
N CYS A 97 2.31 -19.93 -3.90
CA CYS A 97 1.44 -20.57 -4.91
C CYS A 97 2.22 -20.91 -6.19
N ALA A 98 1.92 -22.06 -6.77
CA ALA A 98 2.47 -22.41 -8.07
C ALA A 98 1.86 -21.52 -9.16
N PRO A 99 2.67 -20.97 -10.08
CA PRO A 99 2.16 -20.15 -11.18
C PRO A 99 1.17 -20.85 -12.09
N ALA A 100 1.29 -22.18 -12.27
CA ALA A 100 0.36 -22.99 -13.08
C ALA A 100 -1.06 -22.98 -12.49
N ASP A 101 -1.18 -23.10 -11.15
CA ASP A 101 -2.48 -23.04 -10.48
C ASP A 101 -3.11 -21.64 -10.66
N LEU A 102 -2.29 -20.59 -10.51
CA LEU A 102 -2.74 -19.23 -10.74
C LEU A 102 -3.18 -18.99 -12.18
N HIS A 103 -2.41 -19.48 -13.16
CA HIS A 103 -2.77 -19.39 -14.57
C HIS A 103 -4.16 -20.02 -14.82
N THR A 104 -4.39 -21.21 -14.29
CA THR A 104 -5.68 -21.90 -14.41
C THR A 104 -6.82 -21.10 -13.76
N ILE A 105 -6.60 -20.57 -12.54
CA ILE A 105 -7.61 -19.72 -11.87
C ILE A 105 -7.98 -18.51 -12.73
N LEU A 106 -6.99 -17.81 -13.27
CA LEU A 106 -7.21 -16.61 -14.08
C LEU A 106 -7.88 -16.91 -15.41
N GLU A 107 -7.51 -18.01 -16.06
CA GLU A 107 -8.10 -18.46 -17.33
C GLU A 107 -9.61 -18.69 -17.20
N TYR A 108 -10.05 -19.27 -16.08
CA TYR A 108 -11.46 -19.54 -15.81
C TYR A 108 -12.21 -18.43 -15.08
N SER A 109 -11.56 -17.27 -14.83
CA SER A 109 -12.14 -16.14 -14.08
C SER A 109 -12.21 -14.84 -14.91
N PRO A 110 -13.01 -14.80 -15.98
CA PRO A 110 -13.00 -13.68 -16.95
C PRO A 110 -13.61 -12.38 -16.38
N GLN A 111 -14.30 -12.42 -15.24
CA GLN A 111 -14.94 -11.26 -14.63
C GLN A 111 -14.15 -10.65 -13.47
N LEU A 112 -12.87 -10.98 -13.38
CA LEU A 112 -12.01 -10.48 -12.32
C LEU A 112 -11.85 -8.95 -12.41
N THR A 113 -12.15 -8.25 -11.32
CA THR A 113 -12.03 -6.79 -11.22
C THR A 113 -10.89 -6.35 -10.31
N VAL A 114 -10.52 -7.19 -9.34
CA VAL A 114 -9.44 -6.93 -8.37
C VAL A 114 -8.52 -8.14 -8.29
N TYR A 115 -7.25 -7.91 -8.55
CA TYR A 115 -6.19 -8.89 -8.34
C TYR A 115 -5.13 -8.32 -7.40
N THR A 116 -4.85 -9.04 -6.33
CA THR A 116 -3.85 -8.67 -5.34
C THR A 116 -2.92 -9.84 -5.06
N ASP A 117 -1.62 -9.58 -5.14
CA ASP A 117 -0.57 -10.55 -4.89
C ASP A 117 0.51 -9.91 -4.01
N HIS A 118 0.61 -10.38 -2.76
CA HIS A 118 1.60 -9.94 -1.79
C HIS A 118 2.72 -10.97 -1.67
N GLN A 119 3.65 -10.99 -2.64
CA GLN A 119 4.82 -11.86 -2.65
C GLN A 119 4.51 -13.38 -2.55
N SER A 120 3.33 -13.77 -3.00
CA SER A 120 2.77 -15.07 -2.69
C SER A 120 2.81 -16.07 -3.85
N VAL A 121 3.28 -15.64 -5.02
CA VAL A 121 3.39 -16.48 -6.21
C VAL A 121 4.86 -16.74 -6.53
N GLN A 122 5.19 -17.99 -6.83
CA GLN A 122 6.55 -18.35 -7.25
C GLN A 122 6.85 -17.71 -8.61
N ARG A 123 7.90 -16.87 -8.66
CA ARG A 123 8.36 -16.20 -9.89
C ARG A 123 9.89 -16.17 -9.96
N ASN A 124 10.55 -17.06 -9.20
CA ASN A 124 12.01 -17.10 -9.12
C ASN A 124 12.61 -17.68 -10.40
N ARG A 125 13.74 -17.10 -10.79
CA ARG A 125 14.57 -17.58 -11.90
C ARG A 125 15.09 -19.01 -11.72
N TYR A 126 15.26 -19.44 -10.47
CA TYR A 126 15.75 -20.78 -10.11
C TYR A 126 14.65 -21.85 -10.21
N ASP A 127 13.41 -21.45 -10.10
CA ASP A 127 12.28 -22.29 -10.48
C ASP A 127 12.18 -22.21 -12.01
N ILE A 128 13.10 -22.90 -12.73
CA ILE A 128 13.03 -22.99 -14.19
C ILE A 128 11.65 -23.59 -14.47
N PRO A 129 10.68 -22.77 -14.90
CA PRO A 129 9.37 -23.32 -15.16
C PRO A 129 9.51 -24.20 -16.37
N THR A 130 9.41 -25.50 -16.16
CA THR A 130 9.25 -26.47 -17.23
C THR A 130 8.00 -26.16 -18.06
N ASP A 131 7.04 -25.45 -17.47
CA ASP A 131 5.81 -25.01 -18.11
C ASP A 131 5.86 -23.52 -18.50
N PRO A 132 5.81 -23.20 -19.82
CA PRO A 132 5.78 -21.81 -20.30
C PRO A 132 4.62 -20.95 -19.74
N ARG A 133 3.53 -21.60 -19.26
CA ARG A 133 2.38 -20.92 -18.64
C ARG A 133 2.73 -20.24 -17.33
N CYS A 134 3.83 -20.65 -16.70
CA CYS A 134 4.28 -20.12 -15.43
C CYS A 134 5.03 -18.78 -15.53
N ARG A 135 5.27 -18.24 -16.72
CA ARG A 135 5.99 -16.97 -16.90
C ARG A 135 5.11 -15.79 -16.48
N PRO A 136 5.70 -14.76 -15.79
CA PRO A 136 4.98 -13.55 -15.40
C PRO A 136 4.23 -12.89 -16.56
N GLU A 137 4.84 -12.88 -17.76
CA GLU A 137 4.24 -12.33 -18.98
C GLU A 137 2.93 -13.01 -19.35
N ARG A 138 2.84 -14.32 -19.15
CA ARG A 138 1.62 -15.08 -19.42
C ARG A 138 0.52 -14.76 -18.42
N ILE A 139 0.87 -14.61 -17.15
CA ILE A 139 -0.09 -14.23 -16.11
C ILE A 139 -0.61 -12.82 -16.39
N LEU A 140 0.27 -11.85 -16.68
CA LEU A 140 -0.16 -10.50 -17.03
C LEU A 140 -0.97 -10.46 -18.32
N SER A 141 -0.68 -11.32 -19.32
CA SER A 141 -1.47 -11.38 -20.56
C SER A 141 -2.91 -11.85 -20.31
N LEU A 142 -3.13 -12.73 -19.34
CA LEU A 142 -4.48 -13.12 -18.93
C LEU A 142 -5.20 -11.98 -18.23
N LEU A 143 -4.52 -11.28 -17.32
CA LEU A 143 -5.07 -10.11 -16.62
C LEU A 143 -5.36 -8.94 -17.59
N ALA A 144 -4.51 -8.76 -18.61
CA ALA A 144 -4.65 -7.73 -19.63
C ALA A 144 -5.57 -8.09 -20.79
N HIS A 145 -6.16 -9.28 -20.78
CA HIS A 145 -7.04 -9.72 -21.86
C HIS A 145 -8.17 -8.71 -22.12
N PRO A 146 -8.55 -8.40 -23.36
CA PRO A 146 -9.57 -7.40 -23.68
C PRO A 146 -10.94 -7.62 -23.02
N ARG A 147 -11.25 -8.86 -22.64
CA ARG A 147 -12.46 -9.22 -21.87
C ARG A 147 -12.30 -9.00 -20.37
N SER A 148 -11.08 -8.78 -19.88
CA SER A 148 -10.83 -8.53 -18.47
C SER A 148 -11.43 -7.19 -18.05
N GLN A 149 -12.10 -7.17 -16.90
CA GLN A 149 -12.69 -5.99 -16.30
C GLN A 149 -11.82 -5.47 -15.16
N LEU A 150 -10.52 -5.81 -15.16
CA LEU A 150 -9.62 -5.49 -14.08
C LEU A 150 -9.48 -3.98 -13.88
N ARG A 151 -9.78 -3.52 -12.66
CA ARG A 151 -9.67 -2.13 -12.23
C ARG A 151 -8.57 -1.92 -11.21
N ARG A 152 -8.27 -2.95 -10.42
CA ARG A 152 -7.24 -2.89 -9.38
C ARG A 152 -6.25 -4.03 -9.57
N LEU A 153 -4.98 -3.68 -9.60
CA LEU A 153 -3.88 -4.61 -9.71
C LEU A 153 -2.83 -4.30 -8.65
N SER A 154 -2.54 -5.28 -7.79
CA SER A 154 -1.34 -5.28 -6.95
C SER A 154 -0.40 -6.35 -7.49
N TRP A 155 0.79 -5.93 -7.90
CA TRP A 155 1.77 -6.76 -8.56
C TRP A 155 3.13 -6.64 -7.90
N THR A 156 3.68 -7.79 -7.49
CA THR A 156 5.05 -7.85 -6.98
C THR A 156 5.98 -8.42 -8.04
N ASN A 157 7.04 -7.70 -8.33
CA ASN A 157 8.08 -8.15 -9.24
C ASN A 157 9.18 -8.85 -8.45
N TYR A 158 9.38 -10.14 -8.72
CA TYR A 158 10.38 -10.99 -8.04
C TYR A 158 11.63 -11.24 -8.87
N ASP A 159 11.68 -10.68 -10.08
CA ASP A 159 12.74 -11.03 -11.01
C ASP A 159 14.06 -10.42 -10.59
N ASP A 160 15.10 -11.25 -10.49
CA ASP A 160 16.50 -10.84 -10.38
C ASP A 160 17.09 -10.40 -11.76
N LEU A 161 16.23 -10.25 -12.77
CA LEU A 161 16.61 -9.84 -14.10
C LEU A 161 16.98 -8.35 -14.15
N PRO A 162 17.86 -7.93 -15.08
CA PRO A 162 18.13 -6.52 -15.33
C PRO A 162 16.84 -5.72 -15.56
N PHE A 163 16.83 -4.48 -15.09
CA PHE A 163 15.67 -3.59 -15.10
C PHE A 163 14.91 -3.55 -16.45
N GLN A 164 15.62 -3.49 -17.57
CA GLN A 164 15.01 -3.47 -18.91
C GLN A 164 14.18 -4.72 -19.21
N GLN A 165 14.62 -5.88 -18.73
CA GLN A 165 13.87 -7.14 -18.89
C GLN A 165 12.68 -7.21 -17.94
N ARG A 166 12.74 -6.56 -16.77
CA ARG A 166 11.64 -6.50 -15.80
C ARG A 166 10.46 -5.67 -16.29
N MET A 167 10.72 -4.65 -17.10
CA MET A 167 9.66 -3.78 -17.62
C MET A 167 8.84 -4.42 -18.72
N SER A 168 9.37 -5.48 -19.37
CA SER A 168 8.67 -6.18 -20.46
C SER A 168 7.27 -6.67 -20.05
N PRO A 169 7.07 -7.31 -18.88
CA PRO A 169 5.73 -7.70 -18.43
C PRO A 169 4.80 -6.50 -18.24
N LEU A 170 5.30 -5.40 -17.70
CA LEU A 170 4.49 -4.21 -17.40
C LEU A 170 3.97 -3.52 -18.67
N GLN A 171 4.63 -3.69 -19.81
CA GLN A 171 4.15 -3.15 -21.09
C GLN A 171 2.81 -3.74 -21.52
N GLN A 172 2.48 -4.94 -21.07
CA GLN A 172 1.18 -5.57 -21.33
C GLN A 172 0.02 -4.85 -20.64
N MET A 173 0.30 -4.04 -19.61
CA MET A 173 -0.71 -3.23 -18.92
C MET A 173 -1.32 -2.13 -19.80
N ARG A 174 -0.77 -1.84 -20.98
CA ARG A 174 -1.27 -0.79 -21.90
C ARG A 174 -2.75 -0.91 -22.25
N THR A 175 -3.26 -2.12 -22.25
CA THR A 175 -4.65 -2.40 -22.61
C THR A 175 -5.59 -2.40 -21.42
N MET A 176 -5.06 -2.29 -20.20
CA MET A 176 -5.84 -2.34 -18.97
C MET A 176 -6.49 -0.98 -18.66
N ARG A 177 -7.72 -1.02 -18.14
CA ARG A 177 -8.43 0.15 -17.62
C ARG A 177 -8.27 0.25 -16.11
N LEU A 178 -7.02 0.20 -15.63
CA LEU A 178 -6.73 0.24 -14.20
C LEU A 178 -7.09 1.61 -13.62
N GLU A 179 -7.75 1.59 -12.48
CA GLU A 179 -7.99 2.75 -11.62
C GLU A 179 -7.02 2.80 -10.44
N TYR A 180 -6.55 1.63 -10.00
CA TYR A 180 -5.57 1.47 -8.93
C TYR A 180 -4.47 0.50 -9.38
N LEU A 181 -3.24 0.89 -9.17
CA LEU A 181 -2.06 0.07 -9.43
C LEU A 181 -1.13 0.10 -8.21
N GLU A 182 -0.75 -1.07 -7.75
CA GLU A 182 0.29 -1.26 -6.74
C GLU A 182 1.44 -2.06 -7.34
N LEU A 183 2.64 -1.50 -7.26
CA LEU A 183 3.86 -2.13 -7.75
C LEU A 183 4.87 -2.24 -6.62
N SER A 184 5.38 -3.43 -6.39
CA SER A 184 6.48 -3.65 -5.46
C SER A 184 7.59 -4.45 -6.12
N SER A 185 8.83 -4.19 -5.69
CA SER A 185 10.02 -4.93 -6.12
C SER A 185 10.68 -5.57 -4.91
N CYS A 186 11.01 -6.85 -5.01
CA CYS A 186 11.52 -7.63 -3.90
C CYS A 186 13.03 -7.86 -3.92
N SER A 187 13.79 -7.19 -4.76
CA SER A 187 15.24 -7.42 -4.81
C SER A 187 16.03 -6.30 -4.10
N PRO A 188 16.27 -6.40 -2.79
CA PRO A 188 17.19 -5.49 -2.09
C PRO A 188 18.65 -5.71 -2.50
N ASN A 189 19.02 -6.89 -2.99
CA ASN A 189 20.40 -7.27 -3.29
C ASN A 189 20.87 -6.91 -4.71
N PHE A 190 20.04 -6.32 -5.53
CA PHE A 190 20.35 -6.08 -6.94
C PHE A 190 21.48 -5.07 -7.15
N ARG A 191 21.61 -4.07 -6.28
CA ARG A 191 22.70 -3.06 -6.37
C ARG A 191 24.09 -3.63 -6.14
N THR A 192 24.22 -4.69 -5.36
CA THR A 192 25.52 -5.29 -5.03
C THR A 192 26.07 -6.19 -6.13
N LEU A 193 25.21 -6.71 -6.99
CA LEU A 193 25.59 -7.66 -8.05
C LEU A 193 25.95 -6.99 -9.40
N PHE A 194 25.48 -5.76 -9.65
CA PHE A 194 25.71 -5.08 -10.93
C PHE A 194 25.91 -3.56 -10.76
N PRO A 195 27.07 -3.11 -10.25
CA PRO A 195 27.34 -1.69 -10.04
C PRO A 195 27.46 -0.84 -11.31
N ASP A 196 27.67 -1.44 -12.47
CA ASP A 196 28.08 -0.76 -13.70
C ASP A 196 27.00 -0.62 -14.79
N LEU A 197 25.73 -0.92 -14.48
CA LEU A 197 24.66 -0.71 -15.45
C LEU A 197 24.25 0.77 -15.49
N THR A 198 25.03 1.57 -16.23
CA THR A 198 24.64 2.93 -16.60
C THR A 198 23.35 2.90 -17.43
N PRO A 199 22.34 3.73 -17.10
CA PRO A 199 21.17 3.88 -17.94
C PRO A 199 21.59 4.56 -19.26
N GLY A 200 21.60 3.85 -20.37
CA GLY A 200 21.93 4.48 -21.63
C GLY A 200 22.31 3.62 -22.81
N THR A 201 22.54 2.33 -22.63
CA THR A 201 22.80 1.48 -23.80
C THR A 201 21.52 0.86 -24.33
N ASN A 202 20.88 1.57 -25.26
CA ASN A 202 19.87 1.02 -26.16
C ASN A 202 20.48 -0.15 -26.96
N ILE A 203 20.32 -1.36 -26.45
CA ILE A 203 20.55 -2.56 -27.23
C ILE A 203 19.27 -2.83 -28.02
N ASN A 204 19.33 -2.55 -29.32
CA ASN A 204 18.30 -2.71 -30.34
C ASN A 204 17.20 -1.63 -30.37
N GLY A 205 17.41 -0.61 -31.17
CA GLY A 205 16.50 0.30 -31.86
C GLY A 205 14.97 0.16 -31.87
N MET A 206 14.37 -0.58 -30.97
CA MET A 206 12.93 -0.60 -30.76
C MET A 206 12.56 0.57 -29.85
N VAL A 207 11.94 1.56 -30.42
CA VAL A 207 11.26 2.64 -29.70
C VAL A 207 10.19 1.97 -28.82
N GLU A 208 10.50 1.80 -27.54
CA GLU A 208 9.51 1.30 -26.57
C GLU A 208 8.38 2.32 -26.47
N MET A 209 7.19 1.91 -26.89
CA MET A 209 6.00 2.74 -26.77
C MET A 209 5.66 2.92 -25.28
N PRO A 210 5.45 4.15 -24.81
CA PRO A 210 5.14 4.39 -23.40
C PRO A 210 3.88 3.65 -22.96
N VAL A 211 3.87 3.20 -21.71
CA VAL A 211 2.68 2.60 -21.09
C VAL A 211 1.64 3.71 -20.86
N ARG A 212 0.40 3.48 -21.27
CA ARG A 212 -0.70 4.43 -21.11
C ARG A 212 -1.76 3.85 -20.18
N LEU A 213 -1.99 4.55 -19.07
CA LEU A 213 -3.00 4.20 -18.06
C LEU A 213 -3.96 5.38 -17.84
N PRO A 214 -4.85 5.66 -18.82
CA PRO A 214 -5.65 6.87 -18.81
C PRO A 214 -6.68 6.94 -17.69
N ALA A 215 -7.06 5.79 -17.10
CA ALA A 215 -8.03 5.72 -16.01
C ALA A 215 -7.37 5.64 -14.62
N LEU A 216 -6.02 5.60 -14.52
CA LEU A 216 -5.32 5.40 -13.27
C LEU A 216 -5.44 6.60 -12.35
N LYS A 217 -6.06 6.40 -11.19
CA LYS A 217 -6.28 7.43 -10.16
C LYS A 217 -5.32 7.30 -8.99
N SER A 218 -4.95 6.05 -8.65
CA SER A 218 -4.11 5.75 -7.48
C SER A 218 -2.96 4.85 -7.85
N LEU A 219 -1.77 5.26 -7.48
CA LEU A 219 -0.52 4.51 -7.68
C LEU A 219 0.16 4.33 -6.32
N LYS A 220 0.34 3.07 -5.91
CA LYS A 220 1.14 2.70 -4.73
C LYS A 220 2.39 1.98 -5.18
N VAL A 221 3.54 2.41 -4.70
CA VAL A 221 4.83 1.86 -5.14
C VAL A 221 5.76 1.60 -3.95
N SER A 222 6.45 0.46 -4.05
CA SER A 222 7.61 0.12 -3.22
C SER A 222 8.73 -0.28 -4.18
N VAL A 223 9.41 0.73 -4.74
CA VAL A 223 10.34 0.57 -5.85
C VAL A 223 11.57 1.47 -5.67
N ASP A 224 12.62 1.16 -6.39
CA ASP A 224 13.87 1.94 -6.40
C ASP A 224 13.80 3.16 -7.34
N ASN A 225 14.87 3.95 -7.33
CA ASN A 225 14.98 5.16 -8.14
C ASN A 225 14.92 4.90 -9.66
N ASP A 226 15.43 3.76 -10.13
CA ASP A 226 15.45 3.43 -11.56
C ASP A 226 14.05 3.08 -12.06
N MET A 227 13.24 2.43 -11.22
CA MET A 227 11.84 2.20 -11.50
C MET A 227 11.05 3.52 -11.57
N PHE A 228 11.36 4.49 -10.71
CA PHE A 228 10.74 5.81 -10.81
C PHE A 228 11.07 6.52 -12.11
N ALA A 229 12.30 6.41 -12.61
CA ALA A 229 12.69 6.96 -13.91
C ALA A 229 11.85 6.35 -15.04
N ALA A 230 11.58 5.05 -14.98
CA ALA A 230 10.69 4.40 -15.95
C ALA A 230 9.25 4.82 -15.80
N LEU A 231 8.71 4.90 -14.56
CA LEU A 231 7.35 5.36 -14.30
C LEU A 231 7.15 6.83 -14.75
N ALA A 232 8.21 7.64 -14.77
CA ALA A 232 8.16 9.01 -15.30
C ALA A 232 7.78 9.07 -16.78
N THR A 233 8.06 8.02 -17.54
CA THR A 233 7.73 7.94 -18.98
C THR A 233 6.31 7.47 -19.27
N TRP A 234 5.57 7.01 -18.26
CA TRP A 234 4.22 6.51 -18.41
C TRP A 234 3.20 7.66 -18.55
N ASP A 235 2.16 7.44 -19.35
CA ASP A 235 1.06 8.40 -19.50
C ASP A 235 -0.07 8.08 -18.50
N MET A 236 -0.14 8.87 -17.43
CA MET A 236 -1.10 8.71 -16.32
C MET A 236 -1.85 10.03 -16.03
N PRO A 237 -2.65 10.55 -16.95
CA PRO A 237 -3.22 11.90 -16.86
C PRO A 237 -4.22 12.09 -15.70
N THR A 238 -4.79 11.00 -15.19
CA THR A 238 -5.79 11.03 -14.11
C THR A 238 -5.22 10.70 -12.74
N LEU A 239 -3.90 10.50 -12.61
CA LEU A 239 -3.24 10.17 -11.36
C LEU A 239 -3.44 11.29 -10.33
N ARG A 240 -4.00 10.96 -9.17
CA ARG A 240 -4.28 11.90 -8.07
C ARG A 240 -3.70 11.46 -6.74
N ASN A 241 -3.61 10.16 -6.52
CA ASN A 241 -3.19 9.59 -5.26
C ASN A 241 -1.89 8.81 -5.49
N LEU A 242 -0.83 9.21 -4.80
CA LEU A 242 0.47 8.56 -4.84
C LEU A 242 0.83 8.07 -3.44
N SER A 243 1.14 6.79 -3.31
CA SER A 243 1.72 6.19 -2.10
C SER A 243 3.10 5.64 -2.43
N VAL A 244 4.11 6.14 -1.75
CA VAL A 244 5.48 5.65 -1.82
C VAL A 244 5.84 5.07 -0.46
N VAL A 245 5.82 3.75 -0.39
CA VAL A 245 6.16 3.00 0.83
C VAL A 245 7.36 2.13 0.51
N SER A 246 8.49 2.38 1.13
CA SER A 246 9.72 1.65 0.87
C SER A 246 10.34 1.16 2.16
N ALA A 247 10.99 0.00 2.10
CA ALA A 247 11.78 -0.52 3.21
C ALA A 247 13.10 0.27 3.39
N ASP A 248 13.55 0.91 2.33
CA ASP A 248 14.72 1.80 2.32
C ASP A 248 14.39 3.07 1.53
N PHE A 249 15.08 4.17 1.81
CA PHE A 249 14.94 5.43 1.05
C PHE A 249 15.67 5.42 -0.29
N SER A 250 15.96 4.27 -0.85
CA SER A 250 16.67 4.14 -2.12
C SER A 250 15.93 4.74 -3.30
N TYR A 251 14.65 5.07 -3.13
CA TYR A 251 13.85 5.73 -4.16
C TYR A 251 14.20 7.22 -4.33
N THR A 252 14.81 7.87 -3.35
CA THR A 252 15.15 9.29 -3.45
C THR A 252 16.34 9.54 -4.35
N GLY A 253 16.08 9.93 -5.59
CA GLY A 253 17.11 10.17 -6.58
C GLY A 253 16.58 10.89 -7.83
N PRO A 254 17.39 10.96 -8.90
CA PRO A 254 16.98 11.62 -10.13
C PRO A 254 15.71 11.07 -10.75
N GLY A 255 15.48 9.74 -10.70
CA GLY A 255 14.28 9.11 -11.23
C GLY A 255 13.02 9.50 -10.48
N PHE A 256 13.07 9.56 -9.15
CA PHE A 256 11.97 10.04 -8.33
C PHE A 256 11.65 11.51 -8.64
N TYR A 257 12.69 12.34 -8.81
CA TYR A 257 12.52 13.73 -9.22
C TYR A 257 11.83 13.83 -10.59
N GLN A 258 12.30 13.08 -11.59
CA GLN A 258 11.71 13.05 -12.94
C GLN A 258 10.25 12.60 -12.90
N PHE A 259 9.94 11.60 -12.09
CA PHE A 259 8.56 11.15 -11.89
C PHE A 259 7.67 12.27 -11.36
N LEU A 260 8.11 12.96 -10.32
CA LEU A 260 7.34 14.06 -9.74
C LEU A 260 7.28 15.28 -10.66
N GLU A 261 8.30 15.53 -11.48
CA GLU A 261 8.26 16.58 -12.50
C GLU A 261 7.20 16.30 -13.56
N ALA A 262 7.07 15.02 -13.98
CA ALA A 262 6.08 14.59 -14.96
C ALA A 262 4.65 14.58 -14.39
N HIS A 263 4.45 14.04 -13.18
CA HIS A 263 3.12 13.71 -12.64
C HIS A 263 2.73 14.49 -11.39
N GLY A 264 3.66 15.13 -10.69
CA GLY A 264 3.42 15.71 -9.37
C GLY A 264 2.34 16.79 -9.34
N ARG A 265 2.15 17.53 -10.43
CA ARG A 265 1.11 18.57 -10.51
C ARG A 265 -0.32 18.02 -10.42
N SER A 266 -0.54 16.76 -10.78
CA SER A 266 -1.86 16.12 -10.70
C SER A 266 -2.15 15.53 -9.33
N ILE A 267 -1.11 15.31 -8.49
CA ILE A 267 -1.21 14.64 -7.21
C ILE A 267 -1.92 15.54 -6.20
N ARG A 268 -2.93 14.98 -5.52
CA ARG A 268 -3.69 15.63 -4.45
C ARG A 268 -3.47 14.94 -3.09
N GLN A 269 -3.31 13.63 -3.11
CA GLN A 269 -3.01 12.83 -1.93
C GLN A 269 -1.61 12.24 -2.10
N LEU A 270 -0.74 12.46 -1.12
CA LEU A 270 0.62 11.95 -1.11
C LEU A 270 0.85 11.16 0.18
N GLU A 271 1.20 9.90 0.05
CA GLU A 271 1.66 9.06 1.15
C GLU A 271 3.16 8.82 1.00
N LEU A 272 3.91 9.15 2.04
CA LEU A 272 5.33 8.85 2.16
C LEU A 272 5.54 8.09 3.46
N GLY A 273 6.01 6.84 3.38
CA GLY A 273 6.10 5.99 4.55
C GLY A 273 7.20 4.94 4.47
N HIS A 274 7.43 4.32 5.63
CA HIS A 274 8.31 3.17 5.79
C HIS A 274 7.50 1.91 5.98
N SER A 275 8.04 0.79 5.50
CA SER A 275 7.43 -0.53 5.69
C SER A 275 8.05 -1.34 6.82
N SER A 276 9.17 -0.92 7.44
CA SER A 276 9.80 -1.68 8.53
C SER A 276 10.88 -0.94 9.31
N SER A 277 11.14 -1.44 10.53
CA SER A 277 12.23 -1.04 11.42
C SER A 277 13.65 -1.39 10.93
N ILE A 278 13.80 -2.15 9.86
CA ILE A 278 15.12 -2.54 9.28
C ILE A 278 15.89 -1.32 8.75
N VAL A 279 15.21 -0.24 8.51
CA VAL A 279 15.80 1.03 8.04
C VAL A 279 16.75 1.62 9.06
N GLU A 280 16.53 1.41 10.36
CA GLU A 280 17.37 1.92 11.44
C GLU A 280 18.84 1.51 11.32
N GLU A 281 19.11 0.24 11.05
CA GLU A 281 20.48 -0.27 10.94
C GLU A 281 21.22 0.26 9.70
N HIS A 282 20.53 0.43 8.61
CA HIS A 282 21.16 0.82 7.34
C HIS A 282 21.59 2.30 7.35
N TYR A 283 20.82 3.18 7.96
CA TYR A 283 21.14 4.61 8.03
C TYR A 283 22.21 4.96 9.05
N LEU A 284 22.27 4.27 10.16
CA LEU A 284 23.33 4.44 11.16
C LEU A 284 24.71 4.08 10.61
N THR A 285 24.77 3.22 9.60
CA THR A 285 26.02 2.69 9.06
C THR A 285 26.48 3.31 7.74
N THR A 286 25.62 4.07 7.06
CA THR A 286 25.97 4.67 5.74
C THR A 286 26.12 6.18 5.87
N PRO A 287 27.37 6.72 5.98
CA PRO A 287 27.56 8.16 5.99
C PRO A 287 27.02 8.77 4.70
N GLY A 288 26.11 9.73 4.84
CA GLY A 288 25.58 10.48 3.72
C GLY A 288 26.69 11.04 2.87
N ARG A 289 26.69 10.78 1.56
CA ARG A 289 27.62 11.39 0.60
C ARG A 289 27.43 12.91 0.69
N PRO A 290 28.43 13.67 1.16
CA PRO A 290 28.39 15.13 1.10
C PRO A 290 28.50 15.56 -0.36
N GLY A 291 27.46 16.10 -0.96
CA GLY A 291 27.60 16.71 -2.28
C GLY A 291 26.34 16.80 -3.16
N THR A 292 25.28 16.09 -2.87
CA THR A 292 24.04 16.19 -3.68
C THR A 292 22.88 16.77 -2.85
N ARG A 293 23.07 17.99 -2.33
CA ARG A 293 21.96 18.81 -1.84
C ARG A 293 21.18 19.37 -3.05
N HIS A 294 20.51 18.53 -3.80
CA HIS A 294 19.34 19.00 -4.51
C HIS A 294 18.26 19.22 -3.44
N SER A 295 17.98 20.47 -3.13
CA SER A 295 16.85 20.79 -2.26
C SER A 295 15.57 20.39 -3.01
N PHE A 296 15.13 19.15 -2.83
CA PHE A 296 13.85 18.68 -3.31
C PHE A 296 12.75 19.46 -2.58
N SER A 297 12.15 20.40 -3.25
CA SER A 297 10.94 21.01 -2.72
C SER A 297 9.73 20.28 -3.30
N LEU A 298 9.22 19.28 -2.58
CA LEU A 298 7.98 18.60 -2.95
C LEU A 298 6.82 19.59 -3.11
N ALA A 299 6.80 20.67 -2.35
CA ALA A 299 5.82 21.75 -2.50
C ALA A 299 5.84 22.38 -3.89
N ARG A 300 7.00 22.44 -4.56
CA ARG A 300 7.13 22.93 -5.92
C ARG A 300 6.71 21.88 -6.96
N LEU A 301 7.09 20.63 -6.74
CA LEU A 301 6.81 19.54 -7.67
C LEU A 301 5.35 19.07 -7.58
N CYS A 302 4.79 19.05 -6.36
CA CYS A 302 3.43 18.60 -6.07
C CYS A 302 2.57 19.73 -5.48
N PRO A 303 2.37 20.87 -6.18
CA PRO A 303 1.74 22.07 -5.62
C PRO A 303 0.27 21.90 -5.24
N ASN A 304 -0.38 20.82 -5.69
CA ASN A 304 -1.80 20.57 -5.49
C ASN A 304 -2.10 19.52 -4.40
N VAL A 305 -1.09 19.09 -3.65
CA VAL A 305 -1.29 18.17 -2.52
C VAL A 305 -2.11 18.88 -1.44
N THR A 306 -3.24 18.27 -1.09
CA THR A 306 -4.14 18.68 -0.01
C THR A 306 -4.14 17.69 1.14
N GLU A 307 -3.73 16.47 0.90
CA GLU A 307 -3.72 15.37 1.87
C GLU A 307 -2.33 14.72 1.91
N LEU A 308 -1.71 14.74 3.08
CA LEU A 308 -0.43 14.08 3.36
C LEU A 308 -0.64 12.91 4.31
N ILE A 309 -0.12 11.74 3.96
CA ILE A 309 -0.11 10.56 4.81
C ILE A 309 1.34 10.22 5.13
N CYS A 310 1.65 10.02 6.40
CA CYS A 310 2.96 9.60 6.87
C CYS A 310 2.84 8.54 7.97
N SER A 311 3.95 7.87 8.30
CA SER A 311 4.01 6.92 9.40
C SER A 311 4.39 7.63 10.70
N ALA A 312 3.95 7.09 11.83
CA ALA A 312 4.46 7.47 13.15
C ALA A 312 5.87 6.91 13.30
N ASP A 313 6.86 7.72 12.97
CA ASP A 313 8.26 7.33 12.99
C ASP A 313 8.96 7.87 14.23
N VAL A 314 9.70 7.02 14.95
CA VAL A 314 10.46 7.42 16.15
C VAL A 314 11.62 8.31 15.79
N GLU A 315 12.12 8.24 14.56
CA GLU A 315 13.31 8.91 14.09
C GLU A 315 13.04 10.32 13.51
N TRP A 316 11.85 10.83 13.68
CA TRP A 316 11.53 12.20 13.31
C TRP A 316 12.29 13.21 14.19
N HIS A 317 13.56 13.36 13.95
CA HIS A 317 14.36 14.42 14.54
C HIS A 317 14.21 15.68 13.68
N TRP A 318 13.27 16.52 14.05
CA TRP A 318 13.03 17.79 13.37
C TRP A 318 14.24 18.74 13.37
N GLU A 319 15.10 18.65 14.37
CA GLU A 319 16.22 19.57 14.57
C GLU A 319 17.52 19.10 13.89
N SER A 320 17.62 17.87 13.48
CA SER A 320 18.79 17.32 12.77
C SER A 320 18.42 16.96 11.35
N PRO A 321 18.66 17.85 10.36
CA PRO A 321 18.33 17.59 8.96
C PRO A 321 19.24 16.56 8.27
N ASP A 322 20.02 15.80 9.02
CA ASP A 322 20.98 14.82 8.50
C ASP A 322 20.30 13.56 7.94
N TRP A 323 19.00 13.43 8.16
CA TRP A 323 18.21 12.28 7.77
C TRP A 323 17.26 12.64 6.63
N ILE A 324 17.23 11.79 5.61
CA ILE A 324 16.24 11.90 4.53
C ILE A 324 15.02 11.08 4.93
N ALA A 325 14.38 11.42 6.01
CA ALA A 325 13.06 10.89 6.31
C ALA A 325 12.01 11.56 5.41
N PRO A 326 10.90 10.90 5.08
CA PRO A 326 9.88 11.43 4.17
C PRO A 326 9.39 12.83 4.51
N HIS A 327 9.31 13.19 5.78
CA HIS A 327 8.92 14.51 6.23
C HIS A 327 9.94 15.61 5.92
N VAL A 328 11.22 15.28 5.77
CA VAL A 328 12.25 16.24 5.36
C VAL A 328 12.06 16.63 3.89
N LEU A 329 11.47 15.74 3.09
CA LEU A 329 11.10 16.03 1.71
C LEU A 329 9.95 17.02 1.62
N LEU A 330 9.13 17.15 2.67
CA LEU A 330 8.00 18.06 2.73
C LEU A 330 8.00 18.91 4.02
N PRO A 331 9.04 19.72 4.25
CA PRO A 331 9.13 20.55 5.47
C PRO A 331 8.09 21.66 5.52
N HIS A 332 7.57 22.04 4.37
CA HIS A 332 6.57 23.11 4.21
C HIS A 332 5.69 22.82 3.01
N HIS A 333 4.37 23.00 3.16
CA HIS A 333 3.43 22.97 2.04
C HIS A 333 2.22 23.88 2.28
N PRO A 334 1.94 24.86 1.36
CA PRO A 334 0.93 25.89 1.60
C PRO A 334 -0.51 25.40 1.51
N ARG A 335 -0.77 24.24 0.91
CA ARG A 335 -2.11 23.74 0.61
C ARG A 335 -2.52 22.47 1.33
N VAL A 336 -1.64 21.85 2.11
CA VAL A 336 -2.01 20.64 2.86
C VAL A 336 -3.04 21.03 3.91
N GLU A 337 -4.22 20.43 3.81
CA GLU A 337 -5.35 20.64 4.71
C GLU A 337 -5.52 19.49 5.70
N LEU A 338 -5.12 18.29 5.34
CA LEU A 338 -5.20 17.09 6.16
C LEU A 338 -3.84 16.40 6.21
N ILE A 339 -3.40 16.09 7.43
CA ILE A 339 -2.28 15.18 7.67
C ILE A 339 -2.82 13.96 8.40
N ALA A 340 -2.58 12.78 7.82
CA ALA A 340 -2.97 11.50 8.40
C ALA A 340 -1.74 10.69 8.76
N ILE A 341 -1.79 10.00 9.90
CA ILE A 341 -0.62 9.31 10.45
C ILE A 341 -0.97 7.86 10.72
N ARG A 342 -0.16 6.94 10.17
CA ARG A 342 -0.25 5.50 10.40
C ARG A 342 0.56 5.08 11.62
N ASP A 343 0.21 3.94 12.17
CA ASP A 343 1.01 3.19 13.15
C ASP A 343 1.27 3.91 14.48
N ILE A 344 0.44 4.88 14.84
CA ILE A 344 0.53 5.57 16.13
C ILE A 344 0.32 4.57 17.29
N ASP A 345 -0.65 3.67 17.17
CA ASP A 345 -0.97 2.63 18.15
C ASP A 345 0.19 1.66 18.36
N THR A 346 0.86 1.24 17.28
CA THR A 346 2.04 0.39 17.36
C THR A 346 3.14 1.08 18.15
N ARG A 347 3.43 2.34 17.86
CA ARG A 347 4.44 3.11 18.58
C ARG A 347 4.08 3.34 20.06
N ILE A 348 2.81 3.59 20.35
CA ILE A 348 2.33 3.70 21.74
C ILE A 348 2.50 2.36 22.47
N THR A 349 2.16 1.25 21.82
CA THR A 349 2.27 -0.09 22.41
C THR A 349 3.71 -0.49 22.68
N ASP A 350 4.60 -0.23 21.72
CA ASP A 350 6.03 -0.51 21.85
C ASP A 350 6.64 0.31 23.02
N ALA A 351 6.33 1.59 23.09
CA ALA A 351 6.82 2.46 24.17
C ALA A 351 6.33 2.01 25.57
N LEU A 352 5.09 1.52 25.67
CA LEU A 352 4.54 0.94 26.90
C LEU A 352 5.26 -0.36 27.26
N GLY A 353 5.53 -1.23 26.27
CA GLY A 353 6.19 -2.51 26.45
C GLY A 353 7.65 -2.37 26.92
N MET A 354 8.35 -1.34 26.47
CA MET A 354 9.74 -1.05 26.87
C MET A 354 9.85 -0.42 28.26
N GLY A 355 8.73 -0.19 28.97
CA GLY A 355 8.77 0.39 30.32
C GLY A 355 9.27 1.85 30.35
N LEU A 356 9.26 2.56 29.20
CA LEU A 356 9.69 3.95 29.06
C LEU A 356 8.79 4.95 29.85
N THR A 357 7.96 4.43 30.74
CA THR A 357 7.11 5.23 31.63
C THR A 357 7.83 5.68 32.92
N GLY A 358 9.16 5.54 32.97
CA GLY A 358 9.98 5.93 34.13
C GLY A 358 9.89 7.42 34.44
N ASP A 359 9.96 7.72 35.74
CA ASP A 359 9.93 9.09 36.30
C ASP A 359 10.96 10.00 35.64
N GLY A 360 10.48 10.99 34.90
CA GLY A 360 11.28 12.09 34.40
C GLY A 360 11.31 12.29 32.88
N SER A 361 11.02 11.28 32.06
CA SER A 361 10.86 11.46 30.62
C SER A 361 9.38 11.38 30.25
N PRO A 362 8.81 12.36 29.52
CA PRO A 362 7.42 12.21 29.08
C PRO A 362 7.34 10.98 28.17
N ALA A 363 6.54 9.99 28.59
CA ALA A 363 6.22 8.84 27.76
C ALA A 363 5.80 9.37 26.37
N PHE A 364 6.29 8.72 25.32
CA PHE A 364 5.99 9.09 23.93
C PHE A 364 6.56 10.46 23.48
N PHE A 365 7.65 10.94 24.11
CA PHE A 365 8.24 12.22 23.74
C PHE A 365 8.57 12.32 22.23
N PRO A 366 9.22 11.34 21.58
CA PRO A 366 9.52 11.42 20.15
C PRO A 366 8.26 11.56 19.29
N LEU A 367 7.24 10.76 19.56
CA LEU A 367 5.97 10.83 18.84
C LEU A 367 5.25 12.18 19.07
N LEU A 368 5.30 12.70 20.30
CA LEU A 368 4.71 14.00 20.62
C LEU A 368 5.44 15.13 19.90
N GLU A 369 6.76 15.07 19.77
CA GLU A 369 7.56 16.05 19.02
C GLU A 369 7.28 15.98 17.51
N GLN A 370 7.16 14.77 16.97
CA GLN A 370 6.73 14.58 15.60
C GLN A 370 5.39 15.26 15.31
N LEU A 371 4.36 14.95 16.12
CA LEU A 371 3.03 15.55 15.97
C LEU A 371 3.07 17.07 16.14
N SER A 372 3.91 17.56 17.05
CA SER A 372 4.05 19.01 17.28
C SER A 372 4.71 19.73 16.11
N SER A 373 5.68 19.08 15.47
CA SER A 373 6.34 19.64 14.29
C SER A 373 5.38 19.80 13.12
N LEU A 374 4.48 18.81 12.93
CA LEU A 374 3.43 18.89 11.92
C LEU A 374 2.38 19.98 12.17
N LEU A 375 2.20 20.36 13.44
CA LEU A 375 1.26 21.41 13.81
C LEU A 375 1.85 22.83 13.71
N ARG A 376 3.11 23.00 13.27
CA ARG A 376 3.69 24.34 13.08
C ARG A 376 2.98 25.09 11.96
N HIS A 377 2.64 26.35 12.21
CA HIS A 377 1.93 27.19 11.23
C HIS A 377 2.75 27.40 9.97
N GLU A 378 4.04 27.61 10.14
CA GLU A 378 4.98 27.91 9.07
C GLU A 378 5.14 26.69 8.15
N ALA A 379 5.01 25.48 8.70
CA ALA A 379 5.12 24.24 7.91
C ALA A 379 3.86 24.01 7.06
N PHE A 380 2.69 24.07 7.68
CA PHE A 380 1.43 23.75 7.00
C PHE A 380 0.34 24.80 7.33
N PRO A 381 0.39 25.99 6.72
CA PRO A 381 -0.52 27.09 7.07
C PRO A 381 -1.99 26.79 6.84
N ALA A 382 -2.33 25.96 5.87
CA ALA A 382 -3.70 25.56 5.54
C ALA A 382 -4.24 24.35 6.32
N LEU A 383 -3.45 23.79 7.25
CA LEU A 383 -3.82 22.57 7.98
C LEU A 383 -5.10 22.77 8.80
N LYS A 384 -6.08 21.91 8.57
CA LYS A 384 -7.38 21.85 9.24
C LYS A 384 -7.58 20.59 10.08
N TYR A 385 -7.02 19.46 9.61
CA TYR A 385 -7.28 18.15 10.17
C TYR A 385 -5.96 17.40 10.41
N LEU A 386 -5.85 16.80 11.59
CA LEU A 386 -4.86 15.79 11.93
C LEU A 386 -5.59 14.48 12.22
N ARG A 387 -5.33 13.41 11.47
CA ARG A 387 -6.06 12.14 11.59
C ARG A 387 -5.14 11.01 12.02
N ASP A 388 -5.55 10.24 13.00
CA ASP A 388 -4.92 8.97 13.38
C ASP A 388 -5.54 7.85 12.54
N LEU A 389 -4.75 7.18 11.71
CA LEU A 389 -5.19 6.05 10.88
C LEU A 389 -5.12 4.70 11.60
N SER A 390 -4.74 4.67 12.87
CA SER A 390 -4.78 3.45 13.67
C SER A 390 -6.23 3.09 14.00
N VAL A 391 -6.62 1.84 13.78
CA VAL A 391 -8.00 1.37 14.06
C VAL A 391 -8.37 1.55 15.54
N GLU A 392 -7.39 1.37 16.44
CA GLU A 392 -7.51 1.55 17.88
C GLU A 392 -7.90 2.98 18.28
N SER A 393 -7.66 3.97 17.43
CA SER A 393 -8.03 5.37 17.70
C SER A 393 -9.54 5.55 17.87
N THR A 394 -10.35 4.71 17.24
CA THR A 394 -11.80 4.69 17.43
C THR A 394 -12.20 4.32 18.86
N MET A 395 -11.37 3.51 19.53
CA MET A 395 -11.59 3.08 20.91
C MET A 395 -11.34 4.18 21.94
N LEU A 396 -10.59 5.25 21.59
CA LEU A 396 -10.40 6.41 22.47
C LEU A 396 -11.71 7.08 22.89
N ARG A 397 -12.79 6.86 22.13
CA ARG A 397 -14.14 7.37 22.44
C ARG A 397 -14.96 6.42 23.31
N VAL A 398 -14.58 5.12 23.36
CA VAL A 398 -15.41 4.05 23.95
C VAL A 398 -14.78 3.48 25.21
N ARG A 399 -13.47 3.32 25.25
CA ARG A 399 -12.76 2.69 26.35
C ARG A 399 -11.77 3.66 27.00
N ARG A 400 -11.58 3.48 28.31
CA ARG A 400 -10.56 4.18 29.06
C ARG A 400 -9.18 3.69 28.62
N PRO A 401 -8.34 4.53 27.97
CA PRO A 401 -6.98 4.14 27.64
C PRO A 401 -6.10 4.10 28.90
N HIS A 402 -4.91 3.51 28.77
CA HIS A 402 -3.90 3.57 29.81
C HIS A 402 -3.63 5.05 30.21
N PRO A 403 -3.38 5.38 31.49
CA PRO A 403 -3.23 6.77 31.94
C PRO A 403 -2.14 7.57 31.20
N ALA A 404 -1.04 6.91 30.81
CA ALA A 404 0.01 7.54 30.03
C ALA A 404 -0.47 7.91 28.60
N VAL A 405 -1.21 7.01 27.95
CA VAL A 405 -1.83 7.23 26.63
C VAL A 405 -2.86 8.38 26.69
N GLN A 406 -3.65 8.40 27.76
CA GLN A 406 -4.60 9.48 27.98
C GLN A 406 -3.91 10.84 28.12
N LYS A 407 -2.81 10.91 28.89
CA LYS A 407 -2.00 12.14 29.03
C LYS A 407 -1.40 12.56 27.69
N PHE A 408 -0.92 11.61 26.89
CA PHE A 408 -0.40 11.86 25.55
C PHE A 408 -1.47 12.49 24.65
N TRP A 409 -2.63 11.85 24.51
CA TRP A 409 -3.71 12.37 23.66
C TRP A 409 -4.28 13.71 24.17
N HIS A 410 -4.29 13.92 25.46
CA HIS A 410 -4.67 15.21 26.01
C HIS A 410 -3.72 16.34 25.59
N ARG A 411 -2.40 16.06 25.58
CA ARG A 411 -1.38 17.02 25.11
C ARG A 411 -1.52 17.29 23.62
N VAL A 412 -1.67 16.23 22.80
CA VAL A 412 -1.86 16.36 21.35
C VAL A 412 -3.10 17.21 21.06
N LEU A 413 -4.22 16.89 21.70
CA LEU A 413 -5.48 17.60 21.51
C LEU A 413 -5.37 19.07 21.93
N SER A 414 -4.68 19.38 23.03
CA SER A 414 -4.45 20.76 23.46
C SER A 414 -3.62 21.56 22.42
N ARG A 415 -2.61 20.92 21.81
CA ARG A 415 -1.80 21.56 20.75
C ARG A 415 -2.64 21.75 19.47
N CYS A 416 -3.45 20.76 19.09
CA CYS A 416 -4.37 20.89 17.96
C CYS A 416 -5.36 22.06 18.18
N GLN A 417 -5.95 22.16 19.37
CA GLN A 417 -6.88 23.26 19.72
C GLN A 417 -6.21 24.63 19.68
N ALA A 418 -5.00 24.76 20.24
CA ALA A 418 -4.23 26.00 20.20
C ALA A 418 -3.92 26.43 18.77
N ARG A 419 -3.82 25.48 17.84
CA ARG A 419 -3.55 25.71 16.43
C ARG A 419 -4.82 25.92 15.59
N GLY A 420 -6.00 25.59 16.12
CA GLY A 420 -7.27 25.58 15.37
C GLY A 420 -7.40 24.38 14.42
N VAL A 421 -6.71 23.28 14.72
CA VAL A 421 -6.74 22.03 13.95
C VAL A 421 -7.62 21.02 14.66
N TRP A 422 -8.44 20.30 13.90
CA TRP A 422 -9.27 19.20 14.40
C TRP A 422 -8.47 17.91 14.46
N LEU A 423 -8.53 17.19 15.59
CA LEU A 423 -7.97 15.87 15.73
C LEU A 423 -9.07 14.85 15.42
N GLU A 424 -8.82 13.97 14.45
CA GLU A 424 -9.76 12.94 14.00
C GLU A 424 -9.22 11.53 14.30
N ASP A 425 -10.13 10.59 14.55
CA ASP A 425 -9.81 9.18 14.61
C ASP A 425 -9.77 8.53 13.22
N HIS A 426 -9.58 7.21 13.18
CA HIS A 426 -9.52 6.42 11.95
C HIS A 426 -10.72 6.65 11.02
N ASP A 427 -11.93 6.79 11.60
CA ASP A 427 -13.17 7.00 10.84
C ASP A 427 -13.37 8.47 10.40
N GLY A 428 -12.43 9.36 10.69
CA GLY A 428 -12.56 10.78 10.42
C GLY A 428 -13.51 11.50 11.40
N VAL A 429 -13.76 10.91 12.56
CA VAL A 429 -14.61 11.52 13.59
C VAL A 429 -13.76 12.28 14.59
N ASN A 430 -14.17 13.51 14.89
CA ASN A 430 -13.44 14.38 15.81
C ASN A 430 -13.31 13.80 17.22
N ILE A 431 -12.06 13.74 17.70
CA ILE A 431 -11.73 13.42 19.08
C ILE A 431 -11.83 14.72 19.89
N THR A 432 -12.61 14.71 20.97
CA THR A 432 -12.82 15.88 21.83
C THR A 432 -12.39 15.61 23.27
N LEU A 433 -12.03 16.65 24.00
CA LEU A 433 -11.73 16.53 25.44
C LEU A 433 -12.87 15.92 26.24
N ARG A 434 -14.12 16.22 25.87
CA ARG A 434 -15.31 15.62 26.50
C ARG A 434 -15.41 14.12 26.20
N GLY A 435 -15.09 13.71 24.96
CA GLY A 435 -15.04 12.30 24.57
C GLY A 435 -14.01 11.53 25.38
N LEU A 436 -12.76 12.03 25.43
CA LEU A 436 -11.70 11.41 26.23
C LEU A 436 -12.02 11.33 27.72
N LYS A 437 -12.68 12.35 28.29
CA LYS A 437 -13.11 12.35 29.69
C LYS A 437 -14.28 11.38 29.97
N ARG A 438 -15.25 11.27 29.04
CA ARG A 438 -16.37 10.31 29.17
C ARG A 438 -15.91 8.87 29.15
N ALA A 439 -14.96 8.53 28.30
CA ALA A 439 -14.36 7.20 28.29
C ALA A 439 -13.69 6.82 29.61
N CYS A 440 -13.44 7.79 30.51
CA CYS A 440 -12.90 7.55 31.84
C CYS A 440 -13.99 7.26 32.92
N LEU A 441 -15.24 7.48 32.59
CA LEU A 441 -16.36 7.32 33.55
C LEU A 441 -17.13 6.01 33.37
N VAL A 442 -16.81 5.26 32.32
CA VAL A 442 -17.32 3.91 32.03
C VAL A 442 -16.24 2.89 32.35
#